data_453fbc84eaf6f1436b1256c9da4e2d51
#
_entry.id   453fbc84eaf6f1436b1256c9da4e2d51
#
_cell.length_a   1.000
_cell.length_b   1.000
_cell.length_c   1.000
_cell.angle_alpha   90.00
_cell.angle_beta   90.00
_cell.angle_gamma   90.00
#
_symmetry.space_group_name_H-M   'P 1'
#
loop_
_entity.id
_entity.type
_entity.pdbx_description
1 polymer ?
#
loop_
_entity_poly.entity_id
_entity_poly.type
_entity_poly.pdbx_seq_one_letter_code
_entity_poly.pdbx_strand_id
1 'polypeptide(L)'
;MLLDHWQGHRRVTRRVIDAFPEQQLFHYSIGGMRPFAAMALEMISMASAGIRGIATRTWETRNQLRHHSGATPPSTRDELLRLWDETTAEIDHYWPQIPPARFGEVDTAFGEYEGVLHGVLRYWSDNES
;
A
#
# COMPACT_ATOMS: atom_id res chain seq x y z
N MET A 1 -8.44 15.11 -5.32
CA MET A 1 -9.35 14.77 -4.20
C MET A 1 -8.96 13.44 -3.56
N LEU A 2 -9.31 12.32 -4.18
CA LEU A 2 -8.98 11.01 -3.60
C LEU A 2 -7.47 10.77 -3.57
N LEU A 3 -6.74 11.13 -4.60
CA LEU A 3 -5.28 11.01 -4.63
C LEU A 3 -4.63 11.85 -3.53
N ASP A 4 -5.06 13.10 -3.36
CA ASP A 4 -4.51 13.98 -2.34
C ASP A 4 -4.78 13.45 -0.94
N HIS A 5 -5.95 12.87 -0.71
CA HIS A 5 -6.32 12.23 0.55
C HIS A 5 -5.40 11.05 0.84
N TRP A 6 -5.22 10.16 -0.14
CA TRP A 6 -4.38 8.99 0.00
C TRP A 6 -2.91 9.38 0.23
N GLN A 7 -2.37 10.24 -0.62
CA GLN A 7 -0.98 10.69 -0.45
C GLN A 7 -0.77 11.47 0.85
N GLY A 8 -1.80 12.18 1.33
CA GLY A 8 -1.75 12.83 2.62
C GLY A 8 -1.55 11.86 3.77
N HIS A 9 -2.32 10.78 3.79
CA HIS A 9 -2.16 9.71 4.78
C HIS A 9 -0.79 9.04 4.66
N ARG A 10 -0.32 8.81 3.44
CA ARG A 10 0.98 8.19 3.21
C ARG A 10 2.12 9.06 3.72
N ARG A 11 2.03 10.38 3.58
CA ARG A 11 3.03 11.30 4.13
C ARG A 11 3.09 11.23 5.66
N VAL A 12 1.94 11.13 6.31
CA VAL A 12 1.88 10.98 7.78
C VAL A 12 2.52 9.66 8.21
N THR A 13 2.16 8.57 7.56
CA THR A 13 2.71 7.24 7.86
C THR A 13 4.22 7.23 7.64
N ARG A 14 4.71 7.85 6.57
CA ARG A 14 6.13 7.96 6.30
C ARG A 14 6.89 8.65 7.43
N ARG A 15 6.32 9.73 7.96
CA ARG A 15 6.93 10.44 9.10
C ARG A 15 6.97 9.57 10.35
N VAL A 16 5.96 8.75 10.57
CA VAL A 16 5.96 7.80 11.68
C VAL A 16 7.07 6.76 11.50
N ILE A 17 7.23 6.20 10.31
CA ILE A 17 8.31 5.25 10.02
C ILE A 17 9.66 5.89 10.28
N ASP A 18 9.87 7.11 9.80
CA ASP A 18 11.13 7.83 9.93
C ASP A 18 11.46 8.17 11.40
N ALA A 19 10.45 8.49 12.19
CA ALA A 19 10.61 8.86 13.60
C ALA A 19 10.74 7.65 14.53
N PHE A 20 10.34 6.47 14.09
CA PHE A 20 10.32 5.27 14.92
C PHE A 20 11.77 4.79 15.17
N PRO A 21 12.16 4.48 16.42
CA PRO A 21 13.45 3.84 16.67
C PRO A 21 13.53 2.54 15.87
N GLU A 22 14.63 2.32 15.13
CA GLU A 22 14.73 1.23 14.17
C GLU A 22 14.45 -0.14 14.80
N GLN A 23 15.01 -0.40 15.97
CA GLN A 23 14.82 -1.67 16.64
C GLN A 23 13.37 -1.90 17.02
N GLN A 24 12.68 -0.87 17.48
CA GLN A 24 11.27 -0.97 17.83
C GLN A 24 10.39 -1.12 16.59
N LEU A 25 10.77 -0.47 15.49
CA LEU A 25 10.04 -0.54 14.23
C LEU A 25 9.87 -1.99 13.75
N PHE A 26 10.91 -2.81 13.90
CA PHE A 26 10.93 -4.19 13.40
C PHE A 26 10.58 -5.24 14.47
N HIS A 27 10.72 -4.92 15.74
CA HIS A 27 10.63 -5.93 16.80
C HIS A 27 9.57 -5.65 17.86
N TYR A 28 9.19 -4.40 18.05
CA TYR A 28 8.23 -4.04 19.08
C TYR A 28 6.81 -4.44 18.68
N SER A 29 6.13 -5.17 19.56
CA SER A 29 4.72 -5.48 19.37
C SER A 29 3.97 -5.38 20.69
N ILE A 30 2.71 -5.01 20.63
CA ILE A 30 1.83 -4.85 21.78
C ILE A 30 0.65 -5.81 21.62
N GLY A 31 0.37 -6.63 22.64
CA GLY A 31 -0.84 -7.42 22.69
C GLY A 31 -1.01 -8.40 21.53
N GLY A 32 0.08 -8.94 21.01
CA GLY A 32 0.06 -9.87 19.88
C GLY A 32 -0.08 -9.21 18.51
N MET A 33 -0.05 -7.87 18.44
CA MET A 33 -0.04 -7.17 17.17
C MET A 33 1.30 -7.33 16.48
N ARG A 34 1.28 -7.33 15.14
CA ARG A 34 2.52 -7.38 14.35
C ARG A 34 3.35 -6.11 14.57
N PRO A 35 4.69 -6.18 14.45
CA PRO A 35 5.51 -4.98 14.44
C PRO A 35 5.07 -3.99 13.37
N PHE A 36 5.29 -2.70 13.62
CA PHE A 36 4.84 -1.65 12.69
C PHE A 36 5.44 -1.83 11.29
N ALA A 37 6.70 -2.28 11.21
CA ALA A 37 7.33 -2.55 9.91
C ALA A 37 6.57 -3.58 9.07
N ALA A 38 6.01 -4.61 9.70
CA ALA A 38 5.22 -5.61 9.00
C ALA A 38 3.93 -5.02 8.44
N MET A 39 3.26 -4.16 9.21
CA MET A 39 2.07 -3.45 8.75
C MET A 39 2.40 -2.48 7.62
N ALA A 40 3.52 -1.76 7.72
CA ALA A 40 3.97 -0.86 6.67
C ALA A 40 4.28 -1.61 5.37
N LEU A 41 4.90 -2.79 5.46
CA LEU A 41 5.18 -3.61 4.29
C LEU A 41 3.89 -4.11 3.62
N GLU A 42 2.88 -4.45 4.41
CA GLU A 42 1.57 -4.81 3.88
C GLU A 42 0.94 -3.63 3.13
N MET A 43 0.99 -2.43 3.69
CA MET A 43 0.51 -1.22 3.01
C MET A 43 1.25 -0.98 1.70
N ILE A 44 2.57 -1.15 1.68
CA ILE A 44 3.39 -1.01 0.47
C ILE A 44 2.91 -2.00 -0.59
N SER A 45 2.78 -3.27 -0.24
CA SER A 45 2.40 -4.33 -1.17
C SER A 45 1.02 -4.12 -1.75
N MET A 46 0.05 -3.77 -0.91
CA MET A 46 -1.33 -3.55 -1.33
C MET A 46 -1.45 -2.30 -2.21
N ALA A 47 -0.78 -1.21 -1.84
CA ALA A 47 -0.84 0.02 -2.61
C ALA A 47 -0.17 -0.13 -3.98
N SER A 48 1.00 -0.75 -4.03
CA SER A 48 1.75 -0.97 -5.27
C SER A 48 0.98 -1.86 -6.24
N ALA A 49 0.59 -3.05 -5.80
CA ALA A 49 -0.16 -3.98 -6.64
C ALA A 49 -1.57 -3.45 -6.95
N GLY A 50 -2.16 -2.74 -6.01
CA GLY A 50 -3.50 -2.17 -6.18
C GLY A 50 -3.54 -1.09 -7.25
N ILE A 51 -2.63 -0.13 -7.23
CA ILE A 51 -2.63 0.94 -8.24
C ILE A 51 -2.30 0.38 -9.62
N ARG A 52 -1.40 -0.61 -9.70
CA ARG A 52 -1.12 -1.28 -10.98
C ARG A 52 -2.35 -2.03 -11.50
N GLY A 53 -3.05 -2.74 -10.61
CA GLY A 53 -4.26 -3.49 -11.00
C GLY A 53 -5.36 -2.58 -11.54
N ILE A 54 -5.57 -1.44 -10.93
CA ILE A 54 -6.56 -0.47 -11.38
C ILE A 54 -6.15 0.12 -12.73
N ALA A 55 -4.89 0.51 -12.88
CA ALA A 55 -4.41 1.16 -14.10
C ALA A 55 -4.29 0.20 -15.28
N THR A 56 -3.84 -1.03 -15.04
CA THR A 56 -3.55 -2.00 -16.11
C THR A 56 -4.62 -3.06 -16.31
N ARG A 57 -5.57 -3.17 -15.38
CA ARG A 57 -6.61 -4.21 -15.32
C ARG A 57 -6.05 -5.61 -15.09
N THR A 58 -4.77 -5.72 -14.73
CA THR A 58 -4.11 -6.99 -14.43
C THR A 58 -3.81 -7.02 -12.93
N TRP A 59 -4.41 -7.97 -12.23
CA TRP A 59 -4.30 -8.09 -10.79
C TRP A 59 -3.36 -9.21 -10.39
N GLU A 60 -2.51 -8.95 -9.40
CA GLU A 60 -1.79 -10.00 -8.70
C GLU A 60 -2.76 -10.70 -7.75
N THR A 61 -2.55 -12.00 -7.54
CA THR A 61 -3.28 -12.73 -6.49
C THR A 61 -2.66 -12.40 -5.13
N ARG A 62 -3.41 -12.71 -4.07
CA ARG A 62 -2.95 -12.49 -2.69
C ARG A 62 -1.57 -13.11 -2.42
N ASN A 63 -1.33 -14.31 -2.94
CA ASN A 63 -0.06 -15.02 -2.72
C ASN A 63 1.12 -14.40 -3.48
N GLN A 64 0.84 -13.62 -4.51
CA GLN A 64 1.87 -12.92 -5.30
C GLN A 64 2.29 -11.61 -4.66
N LEU A 65 1.50 -11.08 -3.72
CA LEU A 65 1.84 -9.84 -3.03
C LEU A 65 3.15 -9.99 -2.25
N ARG A 66 3.95 -8.93 -2.24
CA ARG A 66 5.29 -8.96 -1.68
C ARG A 66 5.35 -9.52 -0.27
N HIS A 67 4.41 -9.13 0.59
CA HIS A 67 4.40 -9.57 1.98
C HIS A 67 3.95 -11.03 2.17
N HIS A 68 3.47 -11.68 1.12
CA HIS A 68 3.07 -13.10 1.13
C HIS A 68 3.91 -13.98 0.21
N SER A 69 4.73 -13.38 -0.65
CA SER A 69 5.43 -14.11 -1.71
C SER A 69 6.72 -14.82 -1.24
N GLY A 70 7.11 -14.67 0.01
CA GLY A 70 8.37 -15.20 0.50
C GLY A 70 9.58 -14.36 0.13
N ALA A 71 9.41 -13.20 -0.49
CA ALA A 71 10.51 -12.28 -0.75
C ALA A 71 11.12 -11.81 0.57
N THR A 72 12.44 -11.61 0.59
CA THR A 72 13.14 -11.13 1.78
C THR A 72 12.60 -9.77 2.20
N PRO A 73 12.04 -9.64 3.42
CA PRO A 73 11.53 -8.36 3.88
C PRO A 73 12.67 -7.38 4.20
N PRO A 74 12.41 -6.06 4.17
CA PRO A 74 13.40 -5.10 4.59
C PRO A 74 13.75 -5.29 6.07
N SER A 75 15.01 -5.09 6.40
CA SER A 75 15.52 -5.26 7.76
C SER A 75 16.00 -3.94 8.39
N THR A 76 16.03 -2.85 7.61
CA THR A 76 16.43 -1.53 8.09
C THR A 76 15.35 -0.50 7.76
N ARG A 77 15.35 0.58 8.55
CA ARG A 77 14.43 1.71 8.30
C ARG A 77 14.65 2.31 6.92
N ASP A 78 15.90 2.47 6.50
CA ASP A 78 16.22 3.05 5.21
C ASP A 78 15.68 2.21 4.06
N GLU A 79 15.78 0.89 4.14
CA GLU A 79 15.20 -0.01 3.15
C GLU A 79 13.68 0.13 3.10
N LEU A 80 13.04 0.19 4.25
CA LEU A 80 11.58 0.33 4.35
C LEU A 80 11.12 1.67 3.77
N LEU A 81 11.83 2.75 4.09
CA LEU A 81 11.53 4.08 3.55
C LEU A 81 11.72 4.13 2.04
N ARG A 82 12.76 3.46 1.52
CA ARG A 82 12.97 3.40 0.08
C ARG A 82 11.80 2.70 -0.62
N LEU A 83 11.34 1.58 -0.09
CA LEU A 83 10.18 0.87 -0.64
C LEU A 83 8.92 1.73 -0.55
N TRP A 84 8.75 2.45 0.54
CA TRP A 84 7.63 3.38 0.70
C TRP A 84 7.64 4.47 -0.37
N ASP A 85 8.81 5.06 -0.60
CA ASP A 85 8.97 6.12 -1.60
C ASP A 85 8.80 5.59 -3.03
N GLU A 86 9.26 4.38 -3.32
CA GLU A 86 9.02 3.73 -4.61
C GLU A 86 7.51 3.54 -4.86
N THR A 87 6.76 3.14 -3.85
CA THR A 87 5.31 2.98 -3.97
C THR A 87 4.62 4.32 -4.16
N THR A 88 5.07 5.37 -3.46
CA THR A 88 4.57 6.73 -3.67
C THR A 88 4.76 7.16 -5.13
N ALA A 89 5.93 6.89 -5.69
CA ALA A 89 6.23 7.20 -7.09
C ALA A 89 5.36 6.37 -8.05
N GLU A 90 5.10 5.10 -7.74
CA GLU A 90 4.21 4.26 -8.54
C GLU A 90 2.79 4.82 -8.57
N ILE A 91 2.27 5.25 -7.43
CA ILE A 91 0.94 5.86 -7.37
C ILE A 91 0.88 7.10 -8.25
N ASP A 92 1.89 7.96 -8.15
CA ASP A 92 1.95 9.18 -8.96
C ASP A 92 2.12 8.87 -10.46
N HIS A 93 2.81 7.79 -10.79
CA HIS A 93 3.00 7.37 -12.18
C HIS A 93 1.71 6.81 -12.80
N TYR A 94 1.03 5.92 -12.09
CA TYR A 94 -0.14 5.22 -12.64
C TYR A 94 -1.42 6.03 -12.55
N TRP A 95 -1.57 6.90 -11.55
CA TRP A 95 -2.82 7.63 -11.33
C TRP A 95 -3.30 8.41 -12.56
N PRO A 96 -2.43 9.21 -13.24
CA PRO A 96 -2.87 9.94 -14.44
C PRO A 96 -3.27 9.05 -15.61
N GLN A 97 -2.85 7.78 -15.59
CA GLN A 97 -3.16 6.81 -16.64
C GLN A 97 -4.54 6.17 -16.47
N ILE A 98 -5.18 6.37 -15.33
CA ILE A 98 -6.49 5.78 -15.05
C ILE A 98 -7.57 6.66 -15.66
N PRO A 99 -8.38 6.14 -16.62
CA PRO A 99 -9.50 6.91 -17.16
C PRO A 99 -10.50 7.21 -16.03
N PRO A 100 -11.11 8.42 -16.01
CA PRO A 100 -12.09 8.75 -14.97
C PRO A 100 -13.24 7.75 -14.84
N ALA A 101 -13.69 7.16 -15.95
CA ALA A 101 -14.77 6.16 -15.95
C ALA A 101 -14.38 4.88 -15.20
N ARG A 102 -13.08 4.56 -15.12
CA ARG A 102 -12.60 3.36 -14.43
C ARG A 102 -12.96 3.35 -12.96
N PHE A 103 -12.99 4.50 -12.30
CA PHE A 103 -13.33 4.61 -10.90
C PHE A 103 -14.76 4.19 -10.57
N GLY A 104 -15.64 4.25 -11.55
CA GLY A 104 -17.03 3.78 -11.38
C GLY A 104 -17.23 2.33 -11.77
N GLU A 105 -16.20 1.63 -12.27
CA GLU A 105 -16.30 0.24 -12.66
C GLU A 105 -16.27 -0.69 -11.46
N VAL A 106 -16.96 -1.81 -11.58
CA VAL A 106 -16.88 -2.92 -10.62
C VAL A 106 -15.76 -3.84 -11.09
N ASP A 107 -14.88 -4.21 -10.17
CA ASP A 107 -13.80 -5.15 -10.44
C ASP A 107 -13.53 -6.00 -9.20
N THR A 108 -12.79 -7.07 -9.36
CA THR A 108 -12.43 -7.96 -8.25
C THR A 108 -10.93 -7.76 -7.95
N ALA A 109 -10.65 -6.86 -7.02
CA ALA A 109 -9.27 -6.55 -6.62
C ALA A 109 -8.59 -7.79 -6.04
N PHE A 110 -7.39 -8.12 -6.55
CA PHE A 110 -6.60 -9.27 -6.12
C PHE A 110 -7.34 -10.61 -6.27
N GLY A 111 -8.41 -10.65 -7.08
CA GLY A 111 -9.24 -11.84 -7.22
C GLY A 111 -10.15 -12.13 -6.03
N GLU A 112 -10.22 -11.27 -5.02
CA GLU A 112 -10.97 -11.52 -3.79
C GLU A 112 -11.95 -10.41 -3.41
N TYR A 113 -11.67 -9.15 -3.74
CA TYR A 113 -12.42 -8.00 -3.27
C TYR A 113 -13.23 -7.39 -4.40
N GLU A 114 -14.46 -7.85 -4.59
CA GLU A 114 -15.35 -7.29 -5.60
C GLU A 114 -15.97 -5.99 -5.10
N GLY A 115 -15.96 -4.97 -5.94
CA GLY A 115 -16.58 -3.70 -5.63
C GLY A 115 -16.31 -2.63 -6.66
N VAL A 116 -16.97 -1.48 -6.49
CA VAL A 116 -16.70 -0.29 -7.30
C VAL A 116 -15.33 0.24 -6.93
N LEU A 117 -14.47 0.46 -7.91
CA LEU A 117 -13.07 0.81 -7.68
C LEU A 117 -12.87 2.07 -6.85
N HIS A 118 -13.74 3.07 -7.00
CA HIS A 118 -13.72 4.26 -6.16
C HIS A 118 -13.83 3.89 -4.67
N GLY A 119 -14.74 3.00 -4.33
CA GLY A 119 -14.91 2.54 -2.94
C GLY A 119 -13.73 1.70 -2.45
N VAL A 120 -13.17 0.85 -3.30
CA VAL A 120 -11.99 0.03 -2.99
C VAL A 120 -10.79 0.93 -2.67
N LEU A 121 -10.54 1.92 -3.50
CA LEU A 121 -9.46 2.89 -3.28
C LEU A 121 -9.65 3.66 -1.99
N ARG A 122 -10.87 4.09 -1.71
CA ARG A 122 -11.16 4.82 -0.47
C ARG A 122 -10.93 3.94 0.76
N TYR A 123 -11.29 2.68 0.68
CA TYR A 123 -11.03 1.71 1.74
C TYR A 123 -9.51 1.57 2.00
N TRP A 124 -8.72 1.45 0.94
CA TRP A 124 -7.27 1.36 1.09
C TRP A 124 -6.68 2.63 1.68
N SER A 125 -7.13 3.79 1.21
CA SER A 125 -6.67 5.08 1.72
C SER A 125 -6.96 5.22 3.22
N ASP A 126 -8.18 4.89 3.64
CA ASP A 126 -8.56 4.98 5.04
C ASP A 126 -7.81 3.98 5.91
N ASN A 127 -7.48 2.81 5.36
CA ASN A 127 -6.75 1.77 6.07
C ASN A 127 -5.28 2.15 6.34
N GLU A 128 -4.71 3.05 5.54
CA GLU A 128 -3.34 3.54 5.72
C GLU A 128 -3.24 4.66 6.76
N SER A 129 -4.34 5.12 7.26
CA SER A 129 -4.36 6.15 8.32
C SER A 129 -4.50 5.53 9.74
#